data_d691113c844f14279d9c6a6092816af9
#
_entry.id   d691113c844f14279d9c6a6092816af9
#
_cell.length_a   1.000
_cell.length_b   1.000
_cell.length_c   1.000
_cell.angle_alpha   90.00
_cell.angle_beta   90.00
_cell.angle_gamma   90.00
#
_symmetry.space_group_name_H-M   'P 1'
#
loop_
_entity.id
_entity.type
_entity.pdbx_description
1 polymer ?
#
loop_
_entity_poly.entity_id
_entity_poly.type
_entity_poly.pdbx_seq_one_letter_code
_entity_poly.pdbx_strand_id
1 'polypeptide(L)'
;MKYKWLPKEERKTMLFLSDDMRIPSGIGTMSREIIEGTCHRYNWVQLGSAINHPEHGNVLDISEDISNRTDVKDASVLIYPYSGYGDQLALRRLLRDHDPSAILHFTDPRYWTWLYNMESEVRQNIPIFFYTIWDDLPYPYYNANFYRSCDWLGCISKQTYNIVKQVRAVKE
;
A
#
# COMPACT_ATOMS: atom_id res chain seq x y z
N MET A 1 23.94 -9.59 5.24
CA MET A 1 23.87 -8.15 5.61
C MET A 1 23.08 -8.04 6.90
N LYS A 2 23.64 -7.43 7.97
CA LYS A 2 22.82 -7.09 9.13
C LYS A 2 21.92 -5.93 8.71
N TYR A 3 20.61 -6.14 8.67
CA TYR A 3 19.65 -5.07 8.44
C TYR A 3 19.83 -4.01 9.54
N LYS A 4 20.00 -2.75 9.13
CA LYS A 4 20.08 -1.65 10.09
C LYS A 4 18.67 -1.41 10.61
N TRP A 5 18.44 -1.75 11.87
CA TRP A 5 17.21 -1.41 12.57
C TRP A 5 17.28 0.07 12.96
N LEU A 6 16.20 0.77 12.72
CA LEU A 6 16.06 2.16 13.12
C LEU A 6 15.17 2.23 14.35
N PRO A 7 15.48 3.09 15.35
CA PRO A 7 14.54 3.43 16.41
C PRO A 7 13.22 3.96 15.80
N LYS A 8 12.10 3.78 16.50
CA LYS A 8 10.77 4.19 16.03
C LYS A 8 10.74 5.66 15.57
N GLU A 9 11.43 6.54 16.30
CA GLU A 9 11.45 7.99 16.06
C GLU A 9 12.25 8.37 14.79
N GLU A 10 13.15 7.51 14.33
CA GLU A 10 13.94 7.71 13.11
C GLU A 10 13.29 7.08 11.87
N ARG A 11 12.24 6.27 12.05
CA ARG A 11 11.54 5.61 10.95
C ARG A 11 10.60 6.56 10.23
N LYS A 12 10.67 6.55 8.91
CA LYS A 12 9.65 7.22 8.10
C LYS A 12 8.32 6.50 8.21
N THR A 13 7.24 7.26 8.26
CA THR A 13 5.89 6.70 8.17
C THR A 13 5.53 6.41 6.72
N MET A 14 5.04 5.21 6.46
CA MET A 14 4.53 4.78 5.16
C MET A 14 3.02 4.58 5.24
N LEU A 15 2.29 5.14 4.29
CA LEU A 15 0.86 4.88 4.15
C LEU A 15 0.64 3.73 3.17
N PHE A 16 0.01 2.67 3.62
CA PHE A 16 -0.25 1.48 2.84
C PHE A 16 -1.73 1.38 2.44
N LEU A 17 -2.02 1.47 1.17
CA LEU A 17 -3.35 1.33 0.58
C LEU A 17 -3.46 -0.07 -0.03
N SER A 18 -4.17 -0.96 0.64
CA SER A 18 -4.29 -2.37 0.24
C SER A 18 -5.49 -3.04 0.90
N ASP A 19 -5.70 -4.32 0.59
CA ASP A 19 -6.57 -5.16 1.41
C ASP A 19 -6.03 -5.22 2.84
N ASP A 20 -6.93 -5.27 3.81
CA ASP A 20 -6.55 -5.36 5.23
C ASP A 20 -5.63 -6.57 5.45
N MET A 21 -4.47 -6.34 6.08
CA MET A 21 -3.45 -7.37 6.32
C MET A 21 -3.93 -8.54 7.19
N ARG A 22 -5.09 -8.40 7.85
CA ARG A 22 -5.68 -9.41 8.71
C ARG A 22 -6.58 -10.39 7.95
N ILE A 23 -7.01 -10.04 6.70
CA ILE A 23 -7.84 -10.95 5.91
C ILE A 23 -7.03 -12.12 5.32
N PRO A 24 -7.62 -13.33 5.29
CA PRO A 24 -6.97 -14.52 4.73
C PRO A 24 -7.09 -14.53 3.19
N SER A 25 -6.51 -13.53 2.53
CA SER A 25 -6.39 -13.43 1.07
C SER A 25 -4.92 -13.38 0.66
N GLY A 26 -4.63 -13.60 -0.62
CA GLY A 26 -3.26 -13.46 -1.14
C GLY A 26 -2.71 -12.05 -0.94
N ILE A 27 -3.54 -11.02 -1.18
CA ILE A 27 -3.15 -9.62 -0.99
C ILE A 27 -3.01 -9.30 0.50
N GLY A 28 -3.94 -9.72 1.35
CA GLY A 28 -3.86 -9.53 2.80
C GLY A 28 -2.61 -10.18 3.39
N THR A 29 -2.30 -11.41 2.98
CA THR A 29 -1.09 -12.13 3.39
C THR A 29 0.18 -11.39 2.97
N MET A 30 0.28 -10.99 1.70
CA MET A 30 1.45 -10.25 1.21
C MET A 30 1.57 -8.87 1.88
N SER A 31 0.45 -8.20 2.15
CA SER A 31 0.44 -6.92 2.90
C SER A 31 1.03 -7.11 4.29
N ARG A 32 0.67 -8.20 4.97
CA ARG A 32 1.24 -8.55 6.27
C ARG A 32 2.73 -8.82 6.18
N GLU A 33 3.18 -9.63 5.22
CA GLU A 33 4.59 -9.94 5.02
C GLU A 33 5.43 -8.69 4.75
N ILE A 34 4.90 -7.73 3.98
CA ILE A 34 5.56 -6.44 3.72
C ILE A 34 5.71 -5.65 5.01
N ILE A 35 4.64 -5.52 5.81
CA ILE A 35 4.67 -4.78 7.07
C ILE A 35 5.61 -5.45 8.07
N GLU A 36 5.43 -6.74 8.36
CA GLU A 36 6.26 -7.50 9.30
C GLU A 36 7.74 -7.52 8.88
N GLY A 37 8.01 -7.71 7.58
CA GLY A 37 9.36 -7.74 7.04
C GLY A 37 10.09 -6.39 7.05
N THR A 38 9.38 -5.29 7.22
CA THR A 38 9.95 -3.93 7.11
C THR A 38 9.67 -3.00 8.29
N CYS A 39 8.93 -3.46 9.31
CA CYS A 39 8.59 -2.67 10.50
C CYS A 39 9.82 -2.23 11.32
N HIS A 40 10.97 -2.85 11.12
CA HIS A 40 12.26 -2.43 11.69
C HIS A 40 12.85 -1.18 11.00
N ARG A 41 12.27 -0.71 9.89
CA ARG A 41 12.74 0.43 9.09
C ARG A 41 11.68 1.50 8.86
N TYR A 42 10.39 1.14 8.95
CA TYR A 42 9.27 2.02 8.68
C TYR A 42 8.21 1.90 9.78
N ASN A 43 7.55 3.00 10.07
CA ASN A 43 6.28 3.00 10.78
C ASN A 43 5.17 2.86 9.73
N TRP A 44 4.19 2.00 9.98
CA TRP A 44 3.15 1.69 9.01
C TRP A 44 1.79 2.21 9.45
N VAL A 45 1.10 2.83 8.51
CA VAL A 45 -0.32 3.17 8.61
C VAL A 45 -1.00 2.50 7.43
N GLN A 46 -1.93 1.59 7.67
CA GLN A 46 -2.67 0.90 6.61
C GLN A 46 -4.11 1.41 6.54
N LEU A 47 -4.59 1.77 5.35
CA LEU A 47 -6.00 1.77 5.03
C LEU A 47 -6.36 0.35 4.60
N GLY A 48 -6.90 -0.42 5.53
CA GLY A 48 -7.23 -1.84 5.35
C GLY A 48 -8.60 -1.99 4.70
N SER A 49 -8.64 -2.44 3.46
CA SER A 49 -9.83 -2.42 2.59
C SER A 49 -10.27 -3.82 2.18
N ALA A 50 -11.11 -3.92 1.17
CA ALA A 50 -11.58 -5.09 0.42
C ALA A 50 -12.78 -5.84 1.01
N ILE A 51 -13.11 -5.68 2.27
CA ILE A 51 -14.28 -6.32 2.88
C ILE A 51 -15.18 -5.29 3.56
N ASN A 52 -16.34 -5.75 4.02
CA ASN A 52 -17.20 -4.93 4.86
C ASN A 52 -16.74 -5.10 6.32
N HIS A 53 -15.96 -4.14 6.80
CA HIS A 53 -15.36 -4.20 8.13
C HIS A 53 -16.35 -3.83 9.23
N PRO A 54 -16.56 -4.67 10.26
CA PRO A 54 -17.35 -4.30 11.44
C PRO A 54 -16.69 -3.15 12.23
N GLU A 55 -15.37 -2.98 12.08
CA GLU A 55 -14.58 -1.97 12.78
C GLU A 55 -14.38 -0.70 11.93
N HIS A 56 -15.14 -0.54 10.83
CA HIS A 56 -15.06 0.63 9.96
C HIS A 56 -15.18 1.93 10.77
N GLY A 57 -14.24 2.85 10.53
CA GLY A 57 -14.18 4.14 11.23
C GLY A 57 -13.39 4.13 12.55
N ASN A 58 -13.00 2.97 13.06
CA ASN A 58 -12.11 2.84 14.21
C ASN A 58 -10.65 2.84 13.76
N VAL A 59 -9.75 3.12 14.69
CA VAL A 59 -8.30 2.97 14.50
C VAL A 59 -7.84 1.82 15.36
N LEU A 60 -7.13 0.88 14.77
CA LEU A 60 -6.59 -0.28 15.46
C LEU A 60 -5.07 -0.14 15.55
N ASP A 61 -4.56 -0.05 16.76
CA ASP A 61 -3.12 -0.14 17.01
C ASP A 61 -2.76 -1.61 17.24
N ILE A 62 -2.03 -2.19 16.28
CA ILE A 62 -1.54 -3.58 16.34
C ILE A 62 -0.05 -3.66 16.58
N SER A 63 0.57 -2.58 17.02
CA SER A 63 2.03 -2.47 17.22
C SER A 63 2.57 -3.55 18.17
N GLU A 64 1.85 -3.85 19.24
CA GLU A 64 2.25 -4.88 20.20
C GLU A 64 2.20 -6.29 19.57
N ASP A 65 1.14 -6.60 18.81
CA ASP A 65 1.03 -7.89 18.11
C ASP A 65 2.17 -8.07 17.10
N ILE A 66 2.49 -7.03 16.31
CA ILE A 66 3.61 -7.06 15.37
C ILE A 66 4.95 -7.19 16.10
N SER A 67 5.12 -6.48 17.22
CA SER A 67 6.34 -6.60 18.04
C SER A 67 6.52 -8.01 18.61
N ASN A 68 5.42 -8.69 18.93
CA ASN A 68 5.46 -10.06 19.44
C ASN A 68 5.72 -11.11 18.33
N ARG A 69 5.31 -10.82 17.09
CA ARG A 69 5.55 -11.71 15.93
C ARG A 69 6.91 -11.51 15.28
N THR A 70 7.45 -10.32 15.43
CA THR A 70 8.76 -9.96 14.87
C THR A 70 9.71 -9.68 16.03
N ASP A 71 10.99 -9.69 15.87
CA ASP A 71 11.92 -9.30 16.95
C ASP A 71 12.00 -7.78 17.15
N VAL A 72 11.13 -7.00 16.53
CA VAL A 72 11.12 -5.52 16.56
C VAL A 72 10.30 -5.02 17.74
N LYS A 73 10.96 -4.70 18.86
CA LYS A 73 10.32 -4.36 20.14
C LYS A 73 9.48 -3.08 20.11
N ASP A 74 9.81 -2.16 19.21
CA ASP A 74 9.19 -0.83 19.06
C ASP A 74 8.47 -0.69 17.71
N ALA A 75 7.93 -1.78 17.16
CA ALA A 75 7.14 -1.72 15.94
C ALA A 75 5.99 -0.71 16.10
N SER A 76 5.65 0.00 15.01
CA SER A 76 4.54 0.95 14.98
C SER A 76 3.68 0.67 13.77
N VAL A 77 2.49 0.11 13.99
CA VAL A 77 1.56 -0.31 12.95
C VAL A 77 0.14 0.03 13.35
N LEU A 78 -0.47 0.93 12.59
CA LEU A 78 -1.88 1.33 12.74
C LEU A 78 -2.68 0.84 11.54
N ILE A 79 -3.86 0.30 11.78
CA ILE A 79 -4.82 -0.07 10.74
C ILE A 79 -6.05 0.83 10.86
N TYR A 80 -6.49 1.35 9.73
CA TYR A 80 -7.78 2.01 9.53
C TYR A 80 -8.67 1.09 8.70
N PRO A 81 -9.48 0.21 9.34
CA PRO A 81 -10.39 -0.66 8.62
C PRO A 81 -11.42 0.16 7.85
N TYR A 82 -11.55 -0.11 6.56
CA TYR A 82 -12.43 0.61 5.69
C TYR A 82 -13.31 -0.35 4.88
N SER A 83 -14.63 -0.18 4.97
CA SER A 83 -15.57 -0.97 4.16
C SER A 83 -15.49 -0.55 2.69
N GLY A 84 -15.20 -1.51 1.81
CA GLY A 84 -14.90 -1.25 0.41
C GLY A 84 -13.43 -0.92 0.18
N TYR A 85 -13.13 0.08 -0.67
CA TYR A 85 -11.77 0.38 -1.15
C TYR A 85 -11.31 1.81 -0.89
N GLY A 86 -11.83 2.42 0.16
CA GLY A 86 -11.46 3.79 0.52
C GLY A 86 -12.12 4.86 -0.34
N ASP A 87 -11.79 6.10 -0.06
CA ASP A 87 -12.17 7.28 -0.83
C ASP A 87 -11.19 8.44 -0.64
N GLN A 88 -11.42 9.52 -1.37
CA GLN A 88 -10.58 10.71 -1.33
C GLN A 88 -10.55 11.40 0.05
N LEU A 89 -11.67 11.40 0.78
CA LEU A 89 -11.74 12.05 2.10
C LEU A 89 -10.94 11.26 3.13
N ALA A 90 -11.06 9.93 3.10
CA ALA A 90 -10.26 9.05 3.96
C ALA A 90 -8.76 9.24 3.69
N LEU A 91 -8.34 9.31 2.43
CA LEU A 91 -6.94 9.56 2.09
C LEU A 91 -6.45 10.91 2.62
N ARG A 92 -7.18 12.01 2.34
CA ARG A 92 -6.78 13.34 2.82
C ARG A 92 -6.67 13.41 4.34
N ARG A 93 -7.56 12.71 5.06
CA ARG A 93 -7.49 12.60 6.52
C ARG A 93 -6.20 11.88 6.94
N LEU A 94 -5.90 10.72 6.36
CA LEU A 94 -4.70 9.96 6.70
C LEU A 94 -3.41 10.72 6.37
N LEU A 95 -3.37 11.43 5.24
CA LEU A 95 -2.23 12.28 4.88
C LEU A 95 -2.00 13.39 5.90
N ARG A 96 -3.07 14.08 6.32
CA ARG A 96 -2.99 15.15 7.32
C ARG A 96 -2.60 14.63 8.71
N ASP A 97 -3.19 13.53 9.14
CA ASP A 97 -3.07 13.03 10.51
C ASP A 97 -1.75 12.29 10.75
N HIS A 98 -1.12 11.76 9.70
CA HIS A 98 0.10 10.94 9.82
C HIS A 98 1.32 11.47 9.07
N ASP A 99 1.18 12.47 8.21
CA ASP A 99 2.25 13.05 7.41
C ASP A 99 3.21 11.99 6.80
N PRO A 100 2.69 11.01 6.05
CA PRO A 100 3.52 9.91 5.56
C PRO A 100 4.53 10.38 4.52
N SER A 101 5.68 9.73 4.48
CA SER A 101 6.74 10.03 3.50
C SER A 101 6.48 9.45 2.10
N ALA A 102 5.61 8.46 2.00
CA ALA A 102 5.18 7.87 0.72
C ALA A 102 3.89 7.06 0.91
N ILE A 103 3.19 6.86 -0.19
CA ILE A 103 2.10 5.89 -0.32
C ILE A 103 2.66 4.63 -0.99
N LEU A 104 2.37 3.46 -0.43
CA LEU A 104 2.48 2.17 -1.10
C LEU A 104 1.07 1.68 -1.42
N HIS A 105 0.78 1.46 -2.69
CA HIS A 105 -0.47 0.87 -3.16
C HIS A 105 -0.22 -0.56 -3.64
N PHE A 106 -0.98 -1.52 -3.13
CA PHE A 106 -0.84 -2.93 -3.46
C PHE A 106 -2.22 -3.61 -3.46
N THR A 107 -2.85 -3.67 -4.61
CA THR A 107 -4.08 -4.42 -4.91
C THR A 107 -4.48 -4.16 -6.36
N ASP A 108 -5.69 -4.55 -6.78
CA ASP A 108 -6.23 -4.26 -8.11
C ASP A 108 -6.55 -2.76 -8.24
N PRO A 109 -5.89 -2.02 -9.13
CA PRO A 109 -6.04 -0.56 -9.22
C PRO A 109 -7.44 -0.12 -9.70
N ARG A 110 -8.21 -1.01 -10.31
CA ARG A 110 -9.56 -0.69 -10.83
C ARG A 110 -10.54 -0.30 -9.72
N TYR A 111 -10.37 -0.84 -8.53
CA TYR A 111 -11.16 -0.46 -7.36
C TYR A 111 -10.68 0.83 -6.70
N TRP A 112 -9.49 1.31 -7.09
CA TRP A 112 -8.84 2.50 -6.54
C TRP A 112 -8.72 3.65 -7.55
N THR A 113 -9.60 3.69 -8.55
CA THR A 113 -9.60 4.74 -9.59
C THR A 113 -9.61 6.14 -8.98
N TRP A 114 -10.28 6.33 -7.85
CA TRP A 114 -10.33 7.59 -7.13
C TRP A 114 -8.93 8.06 -6.66
N LEU A 115 -8.03 7.15 -6.27
CA LEU A 115 -6.65 7.46 -5.91
C LEU A 115 -5.89 8.05 -7.10
N TYR A 116 -5.99 7.39 -8.24
CA TYR A 116 -5.30 7.82 -9.46
C TYR A 116 -5.90 9.08 -10.09
N ASN A 117 -7.18 9.34 -9.87
CA ASN A 117 -7.81 10.60 -10.27
C ASN A 117 -7.32 11.81 -9.46
N MET A 118 -6.75 11.59 -8.28
CA MET A 118 -6.15 12.66 -7.47
C MET A 118 -4.61 12.58 -7.40
N GLU A 119 -3.98 11.80 -8.28
CA GLU A 119 -2.54 11.60 -8.27
C GLU A 119 -1.76 12.92 -8.39
N SER A 120 -2.23 13.86 -9.20
CA SER A 120 -1.61 15.17 -9.37
C SER A 120 -1.63 16.01 -8.08
N GLU A 121 -2.67 15.86 -7.23
CA GLU A 121 -2.73 16.49 -5.90
C GLU A 121 -1.72 15.83 -4.95
N VAL A 122 -1.71 14.51 -4.92
CA VAL A 122 -0.92 13.73 -3.96
C VAL A 122 0.58 13.83 -4.28
N ARG A 123 0.96 13.62 -5.54
CA ARG A 123 2.37 13.54 -5.97
C ARG A 123 3.11 14.87 -5.93
N GLN A 124 2.42 15.99 -5.70
CA GLN A 124 3.09 17.27 -5.40
C GLN A 124 3.79 17.25 -4.04
N ASN A 125 3.33 16.41 -3.12
CA ASN A 125 3.82 16.38 -1.74
C ASN A 125 4.55 15.07 -1.41
N ILE A 126 3.98 13.92 -1.82
CA ILE A 126 4.54 12.60 -1.50
C ILE A 126 4.45 11.67 -2.72
N PRO A 127 5.42 10.76 -2.91
CA PRO A 127 5.39 9.81 -4.02
C PRO A 127 4.34 8.70 -3.80
N ILE A 128 3.79 8.22 -4.92
CA ILE A 128 2.96 7.01 -4.98
C ILE A 128 3.80 5.87 -5.54
N PHE A 129 3.97 4.82 -4.75
CA PHE A 129 4.58 3.56 -5.16
C PHE A 129 3.48 2.54 -5.42
N PHE A 130 3.46 1.97 -6.61
CA PHE A 130 2.49 0.96 -6.96
C PHE A 130 3.19 -0.40 -7.13
N TYR A 131 2.79 -1.38 -6.32
CA TYR A 131 3.22 -2.77 -6.45
C TYR A 131 2.10 -3.57 -7.10
N THR A 132 2.28 -3.93 -8.39
CA THR A 132 1.24 -4.61 -9.18
C THR A 132 1.44 -6.12 -9.22
N ILE A 133 0.31 -6.83 -9.23
CA ILE A 133 0.24 -8.30 -9.21
C ILE A 133 -0.38 -8.89 -10.49
N TRP A 134 -0.68 -8.07 -11.50
CA TRP A 134 -1.39 -8.54 -12.69
C TRP A 134 -0.61 -9.65 -13.42
N ASP A 135 -1.24 -10.80 -13.60
CA ASP A 135 -0.62 -12.01 -14.15
C ASP A 135 -1.41 -12.65 -15.30
N ASP A 136 -2.50 -12.02 -15.74
CA ASP A 136 -3.42 -12.57 -16.74
C ASP A 136 -3.31 -11.89 -18.11
N LEU A 137 -3.77 -12.61 -19.15
CA LEU A 137 -3.88 -12.17 -20.52
C LEU A 137 -5.36 -12.21 -20.97
N PRO A 138 -5.76 -11.38 -21.92
CA PRO A 138 -5.01 -10.44 -22.75
C PRO A 138 -4.41 -9.27 -21.97
N TYR A 139 -3.42 -8.59 -22.56
CA TYR A 139 -2.77 -7.44 -21.93
C TYR A 139 -3.80 -6.40 -21.44
N PRO A 140 -3.72 -5.98 -20.17
CA PRO A 140 -4.68 -5.06 -19.57
C PRO A 140 -4.37 -3.60 -19.96
N TYR A 141 -4.57 -3.23 -21.21
CA TYR A 141 -4.28 -1.86 -21.71
C TYR A 141 -5.08 -0.78 -20.96
N TYR A 142 -6.24 -1.13 -20.42
CA TYR A 142 -7.02 -0.26 -19.54
C TYR A 142 -6.32 0.08 -18.22
N ASN A 143 -5.26 -0.64 -17.82
CA ASN A 143 -4.44 -0.32 -16.66
C ASN A 143 -3.29 0.66 -16.98
N ALA A 144 -3.11 1.07 -18.24
CA ALA A 144 -1.98 1.89 -18.65
C ALA A 144 -1.86 3.18 -17.83
N ASN A 145 -3.00 3.85 -17.55
CA ASN A 145 -3.01 5.09 -16.80
C ASN A 145 -2.55 4.88 -15.35
N PHE A 146 -2.98 3.80 -14.69
CA PHE A 146 -2.50 3.48 -13.35
C PHE A 146 -0.98 3.28 -13.30
N TYR A 147 -0.41 2.58 -14.29
CA TYR A 147 1.03 2.34 -14.38
C TYR A 147 1.85 3.60 -14.70
N ARG A 148 1.22 4.65 -15.25
CA ARG A 148 1.87 5.94 -15.54
C ARG A 148 1.71 6.96 -14.41
N SER A 149 0.69 6.80 -13.58
CA SER A 149 0.32 7.73 -12.50
C SER A 149 0.96 7.39 -11.16
N CYS A 150 2.14 6.78 -11.17
CA CYS A 150 2.92 6.48 -9.97
C CYS A 150 4.40 6.82 -10.19
N ASP A 151 5.12 7.02 -9.08
CA ASP A 151 6.55 7.40 -9.10
C ASP A 151 7.45 6.17 -9.12
N TRP A 152 6.96 5.05 -8.63
CA TRP A 152 7.62 3.76 -8.71
C TRP A 152 6.59 2.65 -8.98
N LEU A 153 6.96 1.72 -9.84
CA LEU A 153 6.13 0.58 -10.23
C LEU A 153 6.90 -0.72 -10.03
N GLY A 154 6.52 -1.45 -9.00
CA GLY A 154 7.02 -2.80 -8.72
C GLY A 154 6.14 -3.87 -9.35
N CYS A 155 6.74 -4.98 -9.75
CA CYS A 155 6.05 -6.13 -10.32
C CYS A 155 6.32 -7.37 -9.48
N ILE A 156 5.27 -8.11 -9.11
CA ILE A 156 5.41 -9.30 -8.26
C ILE A 156 6.21 -10.43 -8.94
N SER A 157 6.22 -10.45 -10.27
CA SER A 157 6.87 -11.51 -11.03
C SER A 157 7.46 -11.00 -12.35
N LYS A 158 8.29 -11.83 -12.99
CA LYS A 158 8.78 -11.56 -14.34
C LYS A 158 7.65 -11.52 -15.38
N GLN A 159 6.63 -12.34 -15.20
CA GLN A 159 5.43 -12.30 -16.04
C GLN A 159 4.72 -10.95 -15.92
N THR A 160 4.44 -10.51 -14.69
CA THR A 160 3.84 -9.18 -14.43
C THR A 160 4.69 -8.06 -15.04
N TYR A 161 6.01 -8.11 -14.89
CA TYR A 161 6.92 -7.14 -15.51
C TYR A 161 6.77 -7.11 -17.03
N ASN A 162 6.71 -8.26 -17.70
CA ASN A 162 6.56 -8.33 -19.15
C ASN A 162 5.20 -7.76 -19.60
N ILE A 163 4.13 -8.04 -18.86
CA ILE A 163 2.80 -7.48 -19.10
C ILE A 163 2.81 -5.96 -18.96
N VAL A 164 3.33 -5.44 -17.86
CA VAL A 164 3.44 -4.00 -17.59
C VAL A 164 4.27 -3.31 -18.67
N LYS A 165 5.41 -3.89 -19.06
CA LYS A 165 6.26 -3.36 -20.12
C LYS A 165 5.50 -3.21 -21.44
N GLN A 166 4.72 -4.23 -21.81
CA GLN A 166 3.91 -4.23 -23.03
C GLN A 166 2.80 -3.17 -22.96
N VAL A 167 2.09 -3.09 -21.84
CA VAL A 167 1.00 -2.12 -21.64
C VAL A 167 1.52 -0.68 -21.68
N ARG A 168 2.67 -0.40 -21.07
CA ARG A 168 3.29 0.95 -21.06
C ARG A 168 3.90 1.35 -22.40
N ALA A 169 4.24 0.41 -23.27
CA ALA A 169 4.84 0.68 -24.57
C ALA A 169 3.85 1.27 -25.58
N VAL A 170 2.54 1.06 -25.38
CA VAL A 170 1.51 1.62 -26.26
C VAL A 170 1.44 3.12 -26.03
N LYS A 171 1.76 3.90 -27.06
CA LYS A 171 1.52 5.35 -27.12
C LYS A 171 0.04 5.57 -27.41
N GLU A 172 -0.57 6.50 -26.72
CA GLU A 172 -1.88 7.03 -27.07
C GLU A 172 -1.84 7.78 -28.38
#